data_36b19a807049e0f8140fceced770bdc2
#
_entry.id   36b19a807049e0f8140fceced770bdc2
#
_cell.length_a   1.000
_cell.length_b   1.000
_cell.length_c   1.000
_cell.angle_alpha   90.00
_cell.angle_beta   90.00
_cell.angle_gamma   90.00
#
_symmetry.space_group_name_H-M   'P 1'
#
loop_
_entity.id
_entity.type
_entity.pdbx_description
1 polymer ?
#
loop_
_entity_poly.entity_id
_entity_poly.type
_entity_poly.pdbx_seq_one_letter_code
_entity_poly.pdbx_strand_id
1 'polypeptide(L)'
;MSTLLTAHALHVETAFGPLFNSLSFTLKKGDRIGLIGHNGCGKSTLLQVLDGTLAPTSGSVSLAGQCLMARAEQHLPEALHTQSLLQAVLAPLPADAREAQRWLAERLLAQMGFTPAVMEQQTATLSGGQHTRLLLARALIRQPDLLLLDEPGNHLDLPTLLWLESFLHTWQGSF
;
A
#
# COMPACT_ATOMS: atom_id res chain seq x y z
N MET A 1 -0.99 -0.16 -23.90
CA MET A 1 -0.96 -0.09 -22.43
C MET A 1 -0.37 -1.40 -21.92
N SER A 2 0.70 -1.34 -21.11
CA SER A 2 1.36 -2.55 -20.60
C SER A 2 0.57 -3.16 -19.45
N THR A 3 0.42 -4.49 -19.45
CA THR A 3 -0.15 -5.25 -18.34
C THR A 3 0.81 -5.17 -17.15
N LEU A 4 0.29 -4.94 -15.95
CA LEU A 4 1.04 -4.96 -14.70
C LEU A 4 0.82 -6.27 -13.93
N LEU A 5 -0.45 -6.70 -13.84
CA LEU A 5 -0.84 -7.89 -13.10
C LEU A 5 -1.98 -8.60 -13.83
N THR A 6 -1.96 -9.92 -13.83
CA THR A 6 -3.07 -10.77 -14.28
C THR A 6 -3.42 -11.76 -13.18
N ALA A 7 -4.67 -11.76 -12.78
CA ALA A 7 -5.30 -12.78 -11.94
C ALA A 7 -6.09 -13.73 -12.82
N HIS A 8 -5.88 -15.03 -12.68
CA HIS A 8 -6.55 -16.05 -13.48
C HIS A 8 -7.24 -17.08 -12.59
N ALA A 9 -8.58 -17.19 -12.72
CA ALA A 9 -9.43 -18.17 -12.05
C ALA A 9 -9.15 -18.30 -10.55
N LEU A 10 -8.90 -17.17 -9.86
CA LEU A 10 -8.61 -17.18 -8.43
C LEU A 10 -9.79 -17.72 -7.63
N HIS A 11 -9.50 -18.67 -6.76
CA HIS A 11 -10.43 -19.24 -5.80
C HIS A 11 -9.78 -19.22 -4.42
N VAL A 12 -10.51 -18.74 -3.43
CA VAL A 12 -10.10 -18.81 -2.01
C VAL A 12 -11.25 -19.36 -1.20
N GLU A 13 -10.96 -20.42 -0.47
CA GLU A 13 -11.87 -21.09 0.44
C GLU A 13 -11.40 -20.93 1.88
N THR A 14 -12.36 -20.76 2.78
CA THR A 14 -12.12 -20.70 4.23
C THR A 14 -12.89 -21.83 4.92
N ALA A 15 -12.66 -22.01 6.23
CA ALA A 15 -13.43 -22.96 7.03
C ALA A 15 -14.96 -22.70 7.00
N PHE A 16 -15.39 -21.49 6.61
CA PHE A 16 -16.79 -21.07 6.54
C PHE A 16 -17.34 -21.08 5.10
N GLY A 17 -16.57 -21.53 4.13
CA GLY A 17 -16.94 -21.59 2.72
C GLY A 17 -16.09 -20.68 1.80
N PRO A 18 -16.42 -20.65 0.50
CA PRO A 18 -15.67 -19.85 -0.47
C PRO A 18 -15.89 -18.37 -0.24
N LEU A 19 -14.77 -17.59 -0.22
CA LEU A 19 -14.80 -16.12 -0.21
C LEU A 19 -15.06 -15.57 -1.61
N PHE A 20 -14.35 -16.11 -2.59
CA PHE A 20 -14.58 -15.81 -4.02
C PHE A 20 -14.19 -17.02 -4.87
N ASN A 21 -14.80 -17.12 -6.03
CA ASN A 21 -14.64 -18.27 -6.93
C ASN A 21 -14.42 -17.79 -8.37
N SER A 22 -13.42 -18.38 -9.04
CA SER A 22 -13.09 -18.14 -10.46
C SER A 22 -12.92 -16.66 -10.83
N LEU A 23 -12.36 -15.85 -9.92
CA LEU A 23 -12.13 -14.44 -10.17
C LEU A 23 -10.96 -14.26 -11.16
N SER A 24 -11.22 -13.58 -12.28
CA SER A 24 -10.21 -13.30 -13.31
C SER A 24 -10.29 -11.86 -13.74
N PHE A 25 -9.12 -11.17 -13.74
CA PHE A 25 -9.01 -9.80 -14.22
C PHE A 25 -7.55 -9.47 -14.56
N THR A 26 -7.37 -8.35 -15.25
CA THR A 26 -6.04 -7.84 -15.62
C THR A 26 -5.95 -6.37 -15.25
N LEU A 27 -4.87 -5.98 -14.57
CA LEU A 27 -4.51 -4.59 -14.27
C LEU A 27 -3.47 -4.11 -15.25
N LYS A 28 -3.69 -2.92 -15.82
CA LYS A 28 -2.80 -2.27 -16.79
C LYS A 28 -2.21 -1.00 -16.18
N LYS A 29 -1.13 -0.53 -16.75
CA LYS A 29 -0.52 0.75 -16.35
C LYS A 29 -1.52 1.90 -16.52
N GLY A 30 -1.72 2.66 -15.45
CA GLY A 30 -2.67 3.77 -15.37
C GLY A 30 -4.08 3.38 -14.90
N ASP A 31 -4.37 2.08 -14.68
CA ASP A 31 -5.65 1.66 -14.13
C ASP A 31 -5.80 2.15 -12.67
N ARG A 32 -7.00 2.59 -12.34
CA ARG A 32 -7.44 2.99 -11.00
C ARG A 32 -8.70 2.22 -10.67
N ILE A 33 -8.59 1.21 -9.81
CA ILE A 33 -9.66 0.24 -9.58
C ILE A 33 -10.12 0.31 -8.13
N GLY A 34 -11.41 0.54 -7.93
CA GLY A 34 -12.08 0.46 -6.64
C GLY A 34 -12.67 -0.92 -6.41
N LEU A 35 -12.27 -1.57 -5.32
CA LEU A 35 -12.83 -2.84 -4.88
C LEU A 35 -13.98 -2.58 -3.90
N ILE A 36 -15.22 -2.85 -4.32
CA ILE A 36 -16.42 -2.57 -3.56
C ILE A 36 -17.04 -3.87 -3.07
N GLY A 37 -17.48 -3.89 -1.81
CA GLY A 37 -18.17 -5.03 -1.20
C GLY A 37 -18.36 -4.81 0.30
N HIS A 38 -19.28 -5.57 0.90
CA HIS A 38 -19.54 -5.53 2.34
C HIS A 38 -18.30 -5.99 3.15
N ASN A 39 -18.28 -5.69 4.45
CA ASN A 39 -17.20 -6.16 5.33
C ASN A 39 -17.23 -7.69 5.41
N GLY A 40 -16.06 -8.32 5.36
CA GLY A 40 -15.91 -9.76 5.39
C GLY A 40 -16.11 -10.47 4.03
N CYS A 41 -16.39 -9.76 2.92
CA CYS A 41 -16.53 -10.40 1.60
C CYS A 41 -15.17 -10.80 0.94
N GLY A 42 -14.04 -10.63 1.63
CA GLY A 42 -12.75 -11.07 1.14
C GLY A 42 -11.88 -10.00 0.45
N LYS A 43 -12.20 -8.69 0.56
CA LYS A 43 -11.40 -7.61 -0.05
C LYS A 43 -9.93 -7.67 0.37
N SER A 44 -9.66 -7.65 1.67
CA SER A 44 -8.29 -7.74 2.22
C SER A 44 -7.61 -9.06 1.85
N THR A 45 -8.38 -10.16 1.83
CA THR A 45 -7.88 -11.47 1.40
C THR A 45 -7.46 -11.45 -0.08
N LEU A 46 -8.26 -10.81 -0.94
CA LEU A 46 -7.87 -10.64 -2.34
C LEU A 46 -6.57 -9.85 -2.47
N LEU A 47 -6.41 -8.74 -1.75
CA LEU A 47 -5.18 -7.96 -1.78
C LEU A 47 -3.97 -8.78 -1.30
N GLN A 48 -4.15 -9.64 -0.28
CA GLN A 48 -3.12 -10.58 0.20
C GLN A 48 -2.77 -11.66 -0.84
N VAL A 49 -3.74 -12.11 -1.62
CA VAL A 49 -3.47 -13.03 -2.74
C VAL A 49 -2.72 -12.33 -3.85
N LEU A 50 -3.07 -11.08 -4.17
CA LEU A 50 -2.40 -10.31 -5.22
C LEU A 50 -0.95 -9.97 -4.88
N ASP A 51 -0.64 -9.65 -3.62
CA ASP A 51 0.73 -9.35 -3.16
C ASP A 51 1.55 -10.60 -2.82
N GLY A 52 0.94 -11.80 -2.90
CA GLY A 52 1.59 -13.07 -2.65
C GLY A 52 1.78 -13.42 -1.17
N THR A 53 1.23 -12.63 -0.22
CA THR A 53 1.28 -12.95 1.22
C THR A 53 0.35 -14.11 1.58
N LEU A 54 -0.66 -14.36 0.76
CA LEU A 54 -1.57 -15.51 0.86
C LEU A 54 -1.61 -16.27 -0.46
N ALA A 55 -1.40 -17.58 -0.41
CA ALA A 55 -1.60 -18.44 -1.57
C ALA A 55 -3.11 -18.66 -1.81
N PRO A 56 -3.62 -18.56 -3.05
CA PRO A 56 -4.99 -18.92 -3.36
C PRO A 56 -5.18 -20.44 -3.26
N THR A 57 -6.42 -20.90 -3.01
CA THR A 57 -6.76 -22.32 -3.02
C THR A 57 -6.57 -22.92 -4.42
N SER A 58 -6.92 -22.15 -5.47
CA SER A 58 -6.61 -22.45 -6.87
C SER A 58 -6.57 -21.18 -7.72
N GLY A 59 -6.10 -21.30 -8.95
CA GLY A 59 -5.82 -20.16 -9.82
C GLY A 59 -4.41 -19.62 -9.64
N SER A 60 -4.10 -18.50 -10.28
CA SER A 60 -2.75 -17.91 -10.24
C SER A 60 -2.77 -16.40 -10.38
N VAL A 61 -1.75 -15.75 -9.81
CA VAL A 61 -1.43 -14.34 -10.02
C VAL A 61 -0.09 -14.24 -10.75
N SER A 62 -0.05 -13.47 -11.82
CA SER A 62 1.16 -13.20 -12.57
C SER A 62 1.43 -11.70 -12.60
N LEU A 63 2.60 -11.29 -12.14
CA LEU A 63 3.12 -9.92 -12.27
C LEU A 63 3.96 -9.82 -13.54
N ALA A 64 3.88 -8.70 -14.24
CA ALA A 64 4.82 -8.39 -15.31
C ALA A 64 6.26 -8.34 -14.75
N GLY A 65 7.23 -8.86 -15.48
CA GLY A 65 8.59 -9.11 -14.96
C GLY A 65 9.36 -7.90 -14.40
N GLN A 66 8.90 -6.68 -14.66
CA GLN A 66 9.50 -5.44 -14.12
C GLN A 66 8.51 -4.62 -13.27
N CYS A 67 7.31 -5.16 -13.00
CA CYS A 67 6.32 -4.46 -12.21
C CYS A 67 6.71 -4.50 -10.72
N LEU A 68 6.93 -3.34 -10.13
CA LEU A 68 7.08 -3.18 -8.70
C LEU A 68 5.70 -2.95 -8.09
N MET A 69 5.29 -3.85 -7.23
CA MET A 69 4.04 -3.72 -6.48
C MET A 69 4.35 -3.45 -5.00
N ALA A 70 3.58 -2.56 -4.40
CA ALA A 70 3.59 -2.33 -2.96
C ALA A 70 2.17 -2.33 -2.42
N ARG A 71 2.00 -2.80 -1.18
CA ARG A 71 0.76 -2.64 -0.41
C ARG A 71 1.01 -1.65 0.72
N ALA A 72 0.10 -0.68 0.88
CA ALA A 72 0.10 0.16 2.06
C ALA A 72 -0.31 -0.70 3.27
N GLU A 73 0.55 -0.74 4.29
CA GLU A 73 0.26 -1.44 5.54
C GLU A 73 -0.92 -0.76 6.26
N GLN A 74 -1.71 -1.51 7.02
CA GLN A 74 -2.77 -0.95 7.85
C GLN A 74 -2.23 -0.40 9.17
N HIS A 75 -1.16 -1.01 9.67
CA HIS A 75 -0.52 -0.65 10.93
C HIS A 75 1.00 -0.57 10.75
N LEU A 76 1.62 0.35 11.49
CA LEU A 76 3.07 0.41 11.56
C LEU A 76 3.58 -0.78 12.39
N PRO A 77 4.61 -1.52 11.91
CA PRO A 77 5.25 -2.56 12.70
C PRO A 77 5.74 -2.03 14.05
N GLU A 78 5.50 -2.77 15.13
CA GLU A 78 5.86 -2.36 16.51
C GLU A 78 7.34 -1.98 16.65
N ALA A 79 8.22 -2.71 15.96
CA ALA A 79 9.65 -2.43 15.96
C ALA A 79 10.02 -1.02 15.45
N LEU A 80 9.09 -0.34 14.78
CA LEU A 80 9.32 1.00 14.22
C LEU A 80 8.74 2.11 15.11
N HIS A 81 8.01 1.81 16.18
CA HIS A 81 7.35 2.82 17.02
C HIS A 81 8.35 3.75 17.71
N THR A 82 9.56 3.28 18.00
CA THR A 82 10.64 4.08 18.61
C THR A 82 11.56 4.76 17.61
N GLN A 83 11.37 4.52 16.32
CA GLN A 83 12.18 5.11 15.25
C GLN A 83 11.60 6.44 14.80
N SER A 84 12.44 7.28 14.19
CA SER A 84 11.97 8.51 13.56
C SER A 84 11.12 8.19 12.31
N LEU A 85 10.28 9.16 11.89
CA LEU A 85 9.49 9.02 10.66
C LEU A 85 10.38 8.71 9.46
N LEU A 86 11.52 9.40 9.38
CA LEU A 86 12.48 9.20 8.29
C LEU A 86 13.03 7.78 8.28
N GLN A 87 13.45 7.26 9.45
CA GLN A 87 13.91 5.88 9.57
C GLN A 87 12.82 4.87 9.22
N ALA A 88 11.58 5.12 9.68
CA ALA A 88 10.44 4.27 9.39
C ALA A 88 10.12 4.20 7.87
N VAL A 89 10.22 5.32 7.15
CA VAL A 89 10.03 5.35 5.68
C VAL A 89 11.15 4.60 4.95
N LEU A 90 12.37 4.69 5.43
CA LEU A 90 13.54 4.00 4.84
C LEU A 90 13.61 2.51 5.16
N ALA A 91 12.92 2.05 6.22
CA ALA A 91 12.99 0.66 6.69
C ALA A 91 12.67 -0.42 5.62
N PRO A 92 11.73 -0.22 4.65
CA PRO A 92 11.48 -1.18 3.58
C PRO A 92 12.63 -1.37 2.58
N LEU A 93 13.62 -0.46 2.58
CA LEU A 93 14.78 -0.54 1.70
C LEU A 93 15.90 -1.38 2.31
N PRO A 94 16.73 -2.03 1.47
CA PRO A 94 17.99 -2.64 1.92
C PRO A 94 18.88 -1.62 2.67
N ALA A 95 19.62 -2.08 3.67
CA ALA A 95 20.39 -1.20 4.54
C ALA A 95 21.42 -0.32 3.80
N ASP A 96 22.05 -0.87 2.78
CA ASP A 96 23.02 -0.21 1.91
C ASP A 96 22.42 0.87 1.00
N ALA A 97 21.11 0.76 0.69
CA ALA A 97 20.41 1.74 -0.14
C ALA A 97 19.82 2.93 0.65
N ARG A 98 19.67 2.81 1.98
CA ARG A 98 18.93 3.79 2.80
C ARG A 98 19.53 5.18 2.75
N GLU A 99 20.85 5.29 2.87
CA GLU A 99 21.53 6.60 2.85
C GLU A 99 21.38 7.27 1.48
N ALA A 100 21.56 6.52 0.40
CA ALA A 100 21.38 7.03 -0.97
C ALA A 100 19.93 7.47 -1.28
N GLN A 101 18.95 6.90 -0.60
CA GLN A 101 17.51 7.18 -0.80
C GLN A 101 16.92 8.13 0.26
N ARG A 102 17.75 8.68 1.17
CA ARG A 102 17.30 9.61 2.21
C ARG A 102 16.56 10.81 1.64
N TRP A 103 17.10 11.43 0.59
CA TRP A 103 16.46 12.55 -0.10
C TRP A 103 15.04 12.24 -0.63
N LEU A 104 14.83 11.00 -1.09
CA LEU A 104 13.53 10.55 -1.57
C LEU A 104 12.54 10.38 -0.41
N ALA A 105 12.98 9.83 0.72
CA ALA A 105 12.17 9.71 1.92
C ALA A 105 11.76 11.09 2.46
N GLU A 106 12.69 12.05 2.54
CA GLU A 106 12.42 13.43 2.95
C GLU A 106 11.41 14.10 2.01
N ARG A 107 11.56 13.91 0.68
CA ARG A 107 10.63 14.44 -0.31
C ARG A 107 9.23 13.83 -0.16
N LEU A 108 9.12 12.51 0.02
CA LEU A 108 7.85 11.82 0.23
C LEU A 108 7.17 12.32 1.50
N LEU A 109 7.89 12.40 2.61
CA LEU A 109 7.36 12.92 3.87
C LEU A 109 6.88 14.36 3.73
N ALA A 110 7.62 15.23 3.03
CA ALA A 110 7.19 16.60 2.75
C ALA A 110 5.90 16.64 1.91
N GLN A 111 5.77 15.78 0.89
CA GLN A 111 4.54 15.63 0.10
C GLN A 111 3.36 15.14 0.95
N MET A 112 3.62 14.33 1.98
CA MET A 112 2.64 13.89 2.97
C MET A 112 2.28 14.97 4.01
N GLY A 113 2.90 16.16 3.92
CA GLY A 113 2.63 17.30 4.80
C GLY A 113 3.43 17.29 6.11
N PHE A 114 4.49 16.49 6.22
CA PHE A 114 5.39 16.52 7.38
C PHE A 114 6.47 17.58 7.21
N THR A 115 6.68 18.37 8.27
CA THR A 115 7.78 19.33 8.32
C THR A 115 9.11 18.64 8.70
N PRO A 116 10.28 19.20 8.36
CA PRO A 116 11.57 18.61 8.73
C PRO A 116 11.70 18.31 10.24
N ALA A 117 11.17 19.18 11.10
CA ALA A 117 11.19 18.97 12.55
C ALA A 117 10.36 17.75 12.99
N VAL A 118 9.29 17.44 12.30
CA VAL A 118 8.43 16.26 12.58
C VAL A 118 9.08 14.98 12.03
N MET A 119 9.84 15.04 10.95
CA MET A 119 10.48 13.87 10.35
C MET A 119 11.46 13.15 11.29
N GLU A 120 12.05 13.88 12.22
CA GLU A 120 12.96 13.33 13.23
C GLU A 120 12.26 12.91 14.53
N GLN A 121 10.94 13.13 14.65
CA GLN A 121 10.17 12.68 15.82
C GLN A 121 9.87 11.18 15.73
N GLN A 122 9.62 10.57 16.88
CA GLN A 122 9.24 9.16 16.94
C GLN A 122 7.84 8.93 16.38
N THR A 123 7.67 7.83 15.65
CA THR A 123 6.40 7.48 15.00
C THR A 123 5.26 7.27 15.99
N ALA A 124 5.56 6.87 17.25
CA ALA A 124 4.59 6.71 18.32
C ALA A 124 3.83 8.00 18.69
N THR A 125 4.34 9.17 18.32
CA THR A 125 3.72 10.47 18.63
C THR A 125 2.69 10.93 17.59
N LEU A 126 2.52 10.18 16.50
CA LEU A 126 1.66 10.55 15.39
C LEU A 126 0.17 10.39 15.71
N SER A 127 -0.65 11.29 15.16
CA SER A 127 -2.11 11.11 15.09
C SER A 127 -2.48 10.01 14.08
N GLY A 128 -3.72 9.51 14.14
CA GLY A 128 -4.20 8.49 13.20
C GLY A 128 -4.05 8.89 11.72
N GLY A 129 -4.42 10.13 11.37
CA GLY A 129 -4.26 10.64 10.00
C GLY A 129 -2.78 10.79 9.59
N GLN A 130 -1.91 11.17 10.52
CA GLN A 130 -0.46 11.22 10.28
C GLN A 130 0.11 9.80 10.09
N HIS A 131 -0.37 8.81 10.85
CA HIS A 131 -0.01 7.39 10.65
C HIS A 131 -0.33 6.93 9.22
N THR A 132 -1.54 7.17 8.73
CA THR A 132 -1.93 6.79 7.35
C THR A 132 -1.00 7.42 6.32
N ARG A 133 -0.66 8.70 6.48
CA ARG A 133 0.29 9.40 5.59
C ARG A 133 1.68 8.79 5.63
N LEU A 134 2.16 8.41 6.83
CA LEU A 134 3.45 7.73 6.99
C LEU A 134 3.44 6.35 6.29
N LEU A 135 2.38 5.55 6.45
CA LEU A 135 2.25 4.23 5.82
C LEU A 135 2.21 4.33 4.29
N LEU A 136 1.58 5.37 3.74
CA LEU A 136 1.64 5.66 2.31
C LEU A 136 3.06 6.02 1.85
N ALA A 137 3.78 6.88 2.59
CA ALA A 137 5.17 7.20 2.26
C ALA A 137 6.05 5.95 2.27
N ARG A 138 5.84 5.04 3.24
CA ARG A 138 6.53 3.74 3.32
C ARG A 138 6.27 2.84 2.11
N ALA A 139 5.03 2.79 1.63
CA ALA A 139 4.70 2.03 0.43
C ALA A 139 5.34 2.63 -0.83
N LEU A 140 5.39 3.96 -0.91
CA LEU A 140 5.88 4.69 -2.08
C LEU A 140 7.41 4.79 -2.18
N ILE A 141 8.17 4.56 -1.10
CA ILE A 141 9.63 4.66 -1.12
C ILE A 141 10.28 3.72 -2.13
N ARG A 142 9.65 2.59 -2.42
CA ARG A 142 10.08 1.63 -3.43
C ARG A 142 9.68 2.01 -4.85
N GLN A 143 9.01 3.15 -5.05
CA GLN A 143 8.52 3.64 -6.35
C GLN A 143 7.68 2.60 -7.11
N PRO A 144 6.60 2.07 -6.52
CA PRO A 144 5.82 1.02 -7.14
C PRO A 144 5.07 1.50 -8.39
N ASP A 145 4.93 0.59 -9.38
CA ASP A 145 4.05 0.78 -10.54
C ASP A 145 2.59 0.52 -10.18
N LEU A 146 2.35 -0.36 -9.20
CA LEU A 146 1.04 -0.74 -8.69
C LEU A 146 1.00 -0.63 -7.16
N LEU A 147 0.09 0.19 -6.65
CA LEU A 147 -0.15 0.37 -5.21
C LEU A 147 -1.46 -0.32 -4.81
N LEU A 148 -1.39 -1.21 -3.83
CA LEU A 148 -2.57 -1.83 -3.23
C LEU A 148 -2.93 -1.09 -1.94
N LEU A 149 -4.19 -0.68 -1.84
CA LEU A 149 -4.73 0.07 -0.72
C LEU A 149 -5.88 -0.73 -0.08
N ASP A 150 -5.73 -1.10 1.18
CA ASP A 150 -6.75 -1.83 1.94
C ASP A 150 -7.46 -0.86 2.87
N GLU A 151 -8.68 -0.48 2.50
CA GLU A 151 -9.55 0.44 3.26
C GLU A 151 -8.82 1.71 3.74
N PRO A 152 -8.08 2.44 2.86
CA PRO A 152 -7.15 3.50 3.27
C PRO A 152 -7.85 4.74 3.86
N GLY A 153 -9.19 4.83 3.74
CA GLY A 153 -10.01 5.90 4.31
C GLY A 153 -10.61 5.58 5.68
N ASN A 154 -10.48 4.35 6.18
CA ASN A 154 -11.09 3.97 7.44
C ASN A 154 -10.48 4.72 8.63
N HIS A 155 -11.35 5.19 9.51
CA HIS A 155 -10.98 5.93 10.73
C HIS A 155 -10.25 7.26 10.47
N LEU A 156 -10.26 7.78 9.24
CA LEU A 156 -9.70 9.09 8.93
C LEU A 156 -10.70 10.20 9.22
N ASP A 157 -10.19 11.32 9.71
CA ASP A 157 -10.94 12.57 9.77
C ASP A 157 -11.14 13.14 8.35
N LEU A 158 -12.15 13.99 8.19
CA LEU A 158 -12.49 14.56 6.88
C LEU A 158 -11.32 15.29 6.20
N PRO A 159 -10.49 16.10 6.88
CA PRO A 159 -9.32 16.73 6.26
C PRO A 159 -8.31 15.71 5.69
N THR A 160 -8.04 14.62 6.41
CA THR A 160 -7.12 13.58 5.94
C THR A 160 -7.73 12.79 4.77
N LEU A 161 -9.04 12.54 4.79
CA LEU A 161 -9.73 11.86 3.69
C LEU A 161 -9.67 12.69 2.39
N LEU A 162 -9.95 14.00 2.46
CA LEU A 162 -9.85 14.92 1.32
C LEU A 162 -8.40 15.02 0.80
N TRP A 163 -7.42 15.02 1.70
CA TRP A 163 -6.03 14.97 1.32
C TRP A 163 -5.69 13.67 0.57
N LEU A 164 -6.15 12.50 1.08
CA LEU A 164 -5.92 11.20 0.43
C LEU A 164 -6.52 11.14 -0.97
N GLU A 165 -7.75 11.64 -1.13
CA GLU A 165 -8.42 11.75 -2.43
C GLU A 165 -7.59 12.59 -3.40
N SER A 166 -7.18 13.79 -2.98
CA SER A 166 -6.34 14.69 -3.79
C SER A 166 -5.00 14.04 -4.16
N PHE A 167 -4.36 13.34 -3.22
CA PHE A 167 -3.12 12.62 -3.45
C PHE A 167 -3.30 11.53 -4.53
N LEU A 168 -4.32 10.67 -4.41
CA LEU A 168 -4.61 9.61 -5.37
C LEU A 168 -4.97 10.16 -6.75
N HIS A 169 -5.63 11.31 -6.82
CA HIS A 169 -5.91 11.98 -8.10
C HIS A 169 -4.65 12.43 -8.83
N THR A 170 -3.66 12.90 -8.11
CA THR A 170 -2.41 13.44 -8.69
C THR A 170 -1.34 12.36 -8.90
N TRP A 171 -1.45 11.24 -8.21
CA TRP A 171 -0.46 10.16 -8.32
C TRP A 171 -0.52 9.47 -9.70
N GLN A 172 0.65 9.26 -10.31
CA GLN A 172 0.76 8.79 -11.70
C GLN A 172 0.84 7.25 -11.82
N GLY A 173 0.93 6.53 -10.71
CA GLY A 173 0.92 5.06 -10.68
C GLY A 173 -0.49 4.47 -10.82
N SER A 174 -0.57 3.15 -10.80
CA SER A 174 -1.81 2.38 -10.84
C SER A 174 -2.20 1.93 -9.43
N PHE A 175 -3.48 1.90 -9.08
CA PHE A 175 -3.97 1.43 -7.78
C PHE A 175 -5.35 0.79 -7.87
#